data_bad46e0876e36e3e16a25d265fcc3aea
#
_entry.id   bad46e0876e36e3e16a25d265fcc3aea
#
_cell.length_a   1.000
_cell.length_b   1.000
_cell.length_c   1.000
_cell.angle_alpha   90.00
_cell.angle_beta   90.00
_cell.angle_gamma   90.00
#
_symmetry.space_group_name_H-M   'P 1'
#
loop_
_entity.id
_entity.type
_entity.pdbx_description
1 polymer ?
#
loop_
_entity_poly.entity_id
_entity_poly.type
_entity_poly.pdbx_seq_one_letter_code
_entity_poly.pdbx_strand_id
1 'polypeptide(L)'
;MTVEDIIMEVARYETCYVTVTGGEPMAQGECVELLDSLVDKGYSVSLETSGAIDLEQVNTLVVKVMDIKVPGSQEDHRNRYENLAYLTKKDQVKFVIGDEQDYEWSKEQIAKYKLPERCEVLFSPIMGRQDPTELANKILRDQLPVRFQMQLHKILWGDTPGK
;
A
#
# COMPACT_ATOMS: atom_id res chain seq x y z
N MET A 1 -7.67 -1.90 -22.32
CA MET A 1 -8.98 -2.40 -21.80
C MET A 1 -9.73 -1.19 -21.31
N THR A 2 -11.02 -1.09 -21.60
CA THR A 2 -11.90 -0.06 -21.01
C THR A 2 -12.26 -0.43 -19.56
N VAL A 3 -12.84 0.50 -18.82
CA VAL A 3 -13.35 0.22 -17.45
C VAL A 3 -14.38 -0.90 -17.49
N GLU A 4 -15.29 -0.89 -18.48
CA GLU A 4 -16.31 -1.94 -18.66
C GLU A 4 -15.69 -3.31 -18.92
N ASP A 5 -14.64 -3.39 -19.73
CA ASP A 5 -13.94 -4.66 -20.01
C ASP A 5 -13.33 -5.23 -18.72
N ILE A 6 -12.72 -4.39 -17.89
CA ILE A 6 -12.14 -4.78 -16.60
C ILE A 6 -13.22 -5.30 -15.67
N ILE A 7 -14.35 -4.59 -15.56
CA ILE A 7 -15.47 -4.99 -14.72
C ILE A 7 -16.07 -6.32 -15.17
N MET A 8 -16.23 -6.51 -16.49
CA MET A 8 -16.72 -7.79 -17.03
C MET A 8 -15.75 -8.94 -16.70
N GLU A 9 -14.45 -8.69 -16.75
CA GLU A 9 -13.46 -9.71 -16.39
C GLU A 9 -13.49 -10.04 -14.90
N VAL A 10 -13.56 -9.00 -14.03
CA VAL A 10 -13.68 -9.19 -12.57
C VAL A 10 -14.94 -9.98 -12.21
N ALA A 11 -16.07 -9.71 -12.88
CA ALA A 11 -17.33 -10.40 -12.63
C ALA A 11 -17.32 -11.91 -12.96
N ARG A 12 -16.28 -12.41 -13.63
CA ARG A 12 -16.10 -13.86 -13.89
C ARG A 12 -15.62 -14.62 -12.64
N TYR A 13 -15.14 -13.89 -11.63
CA TYR A 13 -14.67 -14.48 -10.38
C TYR A 13 -15.74 -14.32 -9.31
N GLU A 14 -16.05 -15.40 -8.59
CA GLU A 14 -16.97 -15.40 -7.45
C GLU A 14 -16.27 -14.83 -6.21
N THR A 15 -15.93 -13.54 -6.24
CA THR A 15 -15.27 -12.83 -5.14
C THR A 15 -15.97 -11.51 -4.85
N CYS A 16 -15.91 -11.07 -3.60
CA CYS A 16 -16.35 -9.73 -3.21
C CYS A 16 -15.17 -8.76 -2.99
N TYR A 17 -13.93 -9.25 -3.05
CA TYR A 17 -12.73 -8.44 -2.83
C TYR A 17 -11.98 -8.18 -4.12
N VAL A 18 -11.66 -6.91 -4.39
CA VAL A 18 -10.88 -6.49 -5.56
C VAL A 18 -9.76 -5.56 -5.09
N THR A 19 -8.53 -5.88 -5.51
CA THR A 19 -7.39 -4.99 -5.30
C THR A 19 -6.97 -4.39 -6.62
N VAL A 20 -7.01 -3.05 -6.70
CA VAL A 20 -6.48 -2.29 -7.84
C VAL A 20 -5.02 -1.95 -7.54
N THR A 21 -4.13 -2.47 -8.35
CA THR A 21 -2.67 -2.41 -8.17
C THR A 21 -1.95 -2.45 -9.52
N GLY A 22 -0.62 -2.41 -9.49
CA GLY A 22 0.26 -2.55 -10.65
C GLY A 22 0.85 -1.23 -11.11
N GLY A 23 2.19 -1.11 -11.17
CA GLY A 23 2.89 0.14 -11.40
C GLY A 23 2.43 1.23 -10.43
N GLU A 24 1.81 2.28 -10.95
CA GLU A 24 1.06 3.27 -10.17
C GLU A 24 -0.36 3.41 -10.79
N PRO A 25 -1.39 2.83 -10.16
CA PRO A 25 -2.75 2.84 -10.72
C PRO A 25 -3.28 4.26 -10.94
N MET A 26 -2.99 5.18 -10.02
CA MET A 26 -3.45 6.58 -10.10
C MET A 26 -2.85 7.36 -11.29
N ALA A 27 -1.81 6.84 -11.94
CA ALA A 27 -1.28 7.40 -13.18
C ALA A 27 -2.16 7.10 -14.40
N GLN A 28 -3.12 6.18 -14.28
CA GLN A 28 -4.11 5.89 -15.32
C GLN A 28 -5.29 6.85 -15.16
N GLY A 29 -5.64 7.59 -16.21
CA GLY A 29 -6.69 8.61 -16.16
C GLY A 29 -8.07 8.07 -15.75
N GLU A 30 -8.34 6.80 -16.03
CA GLU A 30 -9.62 6.13 -15.75
C GLU A 30 -9.63 5.40 -14.38
N CYS A 31 -8.55 5.52 -13.57
CA CYS A 31 -8.44 4.77 -12.32
C CYS A 31 -9.55 5.12 -11.33
N VAL A 32 -9.85 6.40 -11.14
CA VAL A 32 -10.92 6.85 -10.23
C VAL A 32 -12.28 6.31 -10.69
N GLU A 33 -12.58 6.37 -11.97
CA GLU A 33 -13.80 5.83 -12.56
C GLU A 33 -13.92 4.32 -12.34
N LEU A 34 -12.81 3.58 -12.50
CA LEU A 34 -12.77 2.14 -12.22
C LEU A 34 -13.07 1.85 -10.75
N LEU A 35 -12.43 2.58 -9.82
CA LEU A 35 -12.64 2.42 -8.38
C LEU A 35 -14.11 2.67 -8.00
N ASP A 36 -14.71 3.75 -8.49
CA ASP A 36 -16.12 4.08 -8.26
C ASP A 36 -17.05 3.00 -8.81
N SER A 37 -16.81 2.58 -10.05
CA SER A 37 -17.62 1.54 -10.70
C SER A 37 -17.58 0.19 -9.97
N LEU A 38 -16.42 -0.19 -9.41
CA LEU A 38 -16.29 -1.40 -8.60
C LEU A 38 -17.05 -1.27 -7.28
N VAL A 39 -16.96 -0.12 -6.60
CA VAL A 39 -17.70 0.17 -5.36
C VAL A 39 -19.21 0.13 -5.62
N ASP A 40 -19.69 0.77 -6.70
CA ASP A 40 -21.12 0.80 -7.05
C ASP A 40 -21.69 -0.60 -7.36
N LYS A 41 -20.85 -1.51 -7.81
CA LYS A 41 -21.21 -2.92 -8.01
C LYS A 41 -21.15 -3.76 -6.73
N GLY A 42 -20.80 -3.16 -5.60
CA GLY A 42 -20.81 -3.80 -4.28
C GLY A 42 -19.53 -4.57 -3.95
N TYR A 43 -18.43 -4.37 -4.69
CA TYR A 43 -17.15 -4.94 -4.32
C TYR A 43 -16.51 -4.21 -3.13
N SER A 44 -15.81 -4.95 -2.29
CA SER A 44 -14.88 -4.40 -1.29
C SER A 44 -13.56 -4.09 -2.00
N VAL A 45 -13.32 -2.81 -2.27
CA VAL A 45 -12.19 -2.36 -3.12
C VAL A 45 -11.03 -1.86 -2.28
N SER A 46 -9.82 -2.30 -2.61
CA SER A 46 -8.57 -1.71 -2.12
C SER A 46 -7.74 -1.16 -3.29
N LEU A 47 -7.06 -0.05 -3.02
CA LEU A 47 -6.12 0.60 -3.94
C LEU A 47 -4.72 0.51 -3.33
N GLU A 48 -3.78 -0.17 -4.00
CA GLU A 48 -2.36 -0.09 -3.68
C GLU A 48 -1.70 0.99 -4.54
N THR A 49 -1.14 2.01 -3.91
CA THR A 49 -0.53 3.16 -4.59
C THR A 49 0.78 3.58 -3.92
N SER A 50 1.71 4.11 -4.70
CA SER A 50 2.92 4.76 -4.17
C SER A 50 2.64 6.07 -3.43
N GLY A 51 1.42 6.60 -3.55
CA GLY A 51 1.04 7.88 -2.97
C GLY A 51 1.74 9.10 -3.60
N ALA A 52 2.37 8.96 -4.78
CA ALA A 52 3.01 10.07 -5.49
C ALA A 52 2.00 10.98 -6.20
N ILE A 53 0.78 10.49 -6.44
CA ILE A 53 -0.32 11.22 -7.09
C ILE A 53 -1.38 11.56 -6.05
N ASP A 54 -2.13 12.65 -6.28
CA ASP A 54 -3.18 13.12 -5.39
C ASP A 54 -4.29 12.09 -5.22
N LEU A 55 -4.67 11.81 -3.97
CA LEU A 55 -5.72 10.87 -3.59
C LEU A 55 -7.06 11.55 -3.24
N GLU A 56 -7.18 12.87 -3.41
CA GLU A 56 -8.38 13.64 -3.04
C GLU A 56 -9.66 13.07 -3.67
N GLN A 57 -9.60 12.64 -4.93
CA GLN A 57 -10.75 12.14 -5.67
C GLN A 57 -11.06 10.65 -5.43
N VAL A 58 -10.20 9.93 -4.68
CA VAL A 58 -10.43 8.52 -4.42
C VAL A 58 -11.61 8.33 -3.47
N ASN A 59 -12.60 7.54 -3.90
CA ASN A 59 -13.81 7.23 -3.16
C ASN A 59 -13.50 6.84 -1.71
N THR A 60 -14.23 7.42 -0.77
CA THR A 60 -14.01 7.16 0.67
C THR A 60 -14.34 5.73 1.08
N LEU A 61 -15.05 4.94 0.30
CA LEU A 61 -15.30 3.51 0.53
C LEU A 61 -14.11 2.63 0.13
N VAL A 62 -13.25 3.09 -0.78
CA VAL A 62 -12.03 2.37 -1.16
C VAL A 62 -11.02 2.38 -0.02
N VAL A 63 -10.47 1.21 0.33
CA VAL A 63 -9.36 1.09 1.28
C VAL A 63 -8.06 1.46 0.56
N LYS A 64 -7.40 2.51 1.04
CA LYS A 64 -6.12 2.96 0.48
C LYS A 64 -4.96 2.29 1.22
N VAL A 65 -4.08 1.62 0.48
CA VAL A 65 -2.81 1.08 0.96
C VAL A 65 -1.70 1.92 0.30
N MET A 66 -1.22 2.92 1.03
CA MET A 66 -0.23 3.88 0.51
C MET A 66 1.19 3.44 0.90
N ASP A 67 2.01 3.16 -0.10
CA ASP A 67 3.41 2.75 0.05
C ASP A 67 4.32 3.98 0.12
N ILE A 68 4.68 4.43 1.33
CA ILE A 68 5.66 5.50 1.53
C ILE A 68 7.05 4.95 1.20
N LYS A 69 7.67 5.55 0.20
CA LYS A 69 9.00 5.15 -0.28
C LYS A 69 10.07 5.57 0.72
N VAL A 70 10.88 4.60 1.11
CA VAL A 70 12.02 4.76 2.03
C VAL A 70 13.27 5.21 1.25
N PRO A 71 14.31 5.79 1.92
CA PRO A 71 15.52 6.26 1.24
C PRO A 71 16.23 5.19 0.41
N GLY A 72 16.27 3.93 0.87
CA GLY A 72 16.86 2.81 0.15
C GLY A 72 16.21 2.48 -1.19
N SER A 73 14.99 2.99 -1.45
CA SER A 73 14.31 2.90 -2.75
C SER A 73 14.79 3.94 -3.76
N GLN A 74 15.45 5.02 -3.33
CA GLN A 74 15.82 6.20 -4.10
C GLN A 74 14.62 6.97 -4.71
N GLU A 75 13.40 6.66 -4.27
CA GLU A 75 12.14 7.27 -4.73
C GLU A 75 11.43 8.08 -3.61
N ASP A 76 12.07 8.24 -2.44
CA ASP A 76 11.52 8.92 -1.26
C ASP A 76 11.19 10.39 -1.53
N HIS A 77 11.89 11.04 -2.49
CA HIS A 77 11.62 12.40 -2.94
C HIS A 77 10.24 12.56 -3.63
N ARG A 78 9.60 11.47 -4.02
CA ARG A 78 8.27 11.45 -4.66
C ARG A 78 7.12 11.27 -3.67
N ASN A 79 7.40 11.07 -2.39
CA ASN A 79 6.38 10.95 -1.37
C ASN A 79 5.56 12.24 -1.24
N ARG A 80 4.26 12.16 -1.52
CA ARG A 80 3.31 13.26 -1.34
C ARG A 80 2.60 13.12 0.00
N TYR A 81 3.16 13.75 1.04
CA TYR A 81 2.63 13.64 2.41
C TYR A 81 1.28 14.33 2.60
N GLU A 82 0.86 15.21 1.69
CA GLU A 82 -0.48 15.81 1.66
C GLU A 82 -1.57 14.73 1.59
N ASN A 83 -1.29 13.60 0.95
CA ASN A 83 -2.20 12.46 0.85
C ASN A 83 -2.57 11.83 2.21
N LEU A 84 -1.77 12.07 3.25
CA LEU A 84 -2.09 11.61 4.61
C LEU A 84 -3.38 12.24 5.15
N ALA A 85 -3.81 13.40 4.59
CA ALA A 85 -5.08 14.03 4.96
C ALA A 85 -6.31 13.23 4.51
N TYR A 86 -6.16 12.40 3.49
CA TYR A 86 -7.24 11.59 2.91
C TYR A 86 -7.29 10.16 3.48
N LEU A 87 -6.39 9.82 4.40
CA LEU A 87 -6.38 8.51 5.06
C LEU A 87 -7.23 8.50 6.33
N THR A 88 -7.87 7.38 6.56
CA THR A 88 -8.73 7.10 7.71
C THR A 88 -8.31 5.80 8.40
N LYS A 89 -8.99 5.42 9.50
CA LYS A 89 -8.67 4.21 10.27
C LYS A 89 -8.75 2.89 9.50
N LYS A 90 -9.48 2.85 8.40
CA LYS A 90 -9.55 1.66 7.53
C LYS A 90 -8.39 1.57 6.53
N ASP A 91 -7.69 2.69 6.31
CA ASP A 91 -6.60 2.78 5.35
C ASP A 91 -5.27 2.36 5.98
N GLN A 92 -4.27 2.14 5.15
CA GLN A 92 -2.97 1.62 5.56
C GLN A 92 -1.85 2.45 4.95
N VAL A 93 -0.79 2.65 5.73
CA VAL A 93 0.51 3.15 5.24
C VAL A 93 1.52 2.01 5.34
N LYS A 94 2.20 1.71 4.25
CA LYS A 94 3.21 0.65 4.17
C LYS A 94 4.60 1.22 3.96
N PHE A 95 5.58 0.70 4.70
CA PHE A 95 7.00 0.91 4.50
C PHE A 95 7.66 -0.42 4.14
N VAL A 96 8.40 -0.44 3.02
CA VAL A 96 9.13 -1.62 2.58
C VAL A 96 10.60 -1.46 2.97
N ILE A 97 11.01 -2.17 4.02
CA ILE A 97 12.27 -2.01 4.73
C ILE A 97 13.35 -2.87 4.07
N GLY A 98 14.44 -2.25 3.62
CA GLY A 98 15.58 -2.91 3.00
C GLY A 98 16.80 -3.04 3.90
N ASP A 99 16.95 -2.14 4.88
CA ASP A 99 18.09 -2.08 5.79
C ASP A 99 17.78 -1.27 7.06
N GLU A 100 18.81 -1.08 7.91
CA GLU A 100 18.70 -0.32 9.16
C GLU A 100 18.35 1.16 8.93
N GLN A 101 18.89 1.77 7.88
CA GLN A 101 18.62 3.17 7.57
C GLN A 101 17.14 3.37 7.24
N ASP A 102 16.56 2.48 6.43
CA ASP A 102 15.13 2.49 6.09
C ASP A 102 14.27 2.32 7.35
N TYR A 103 14.68 1.41 8.25
CA TYR A 103 13.97 1.15 9.51
C TYR A 103 13.93 2.39 10.41
N GLU A 104 15.09 2.99 10.70
CA GLU A 104 15.15 4.17 11.57
C GLU A 104 14.43 5.38 10.95
N TRP A 105 14.63 5.62 9.64
CA TRP A 105 13.91 6.68 8.93
C TRP A 105 12.39 6.49 9.00
N SER A 106 11.91 5.26 8.82
CA SER A 106 10.46 4.97 8.90
C SER A 106 9.90 5.26 10.28
N LYS A 107 10.63 4.95 11.36
CA LYS A 107 10.25 5.32 12.74
C LYS A 107 10.09 6.83 12.90
N GLU A 108 11.03 7.60 12.33
CA GLU A 108 10.95 9.07 12.35
C GLU A 108 9.70 9.58 11.63
N GLN A 109 9.37 9.01 10.44
CA GLN A 109 8.16 9.39 9.70
C GLN A 109 6.89 9.04 10.47
N ILE A 110 6.83 7.85 11.09
CA ILE A 110 5.70 7.41 11.93
C ILE A 110 5.44 8.42 13.05
N ALA A 111 6.48 8.83 13.76
CA ALA A 111 6.38 9.79 14.84
C ALA A 111 6.02 11.20 14.34
N LYS A 112 6.70 11.69 13.30
CA LYS A 112 6.50 13.02 12.70
C LYS A 112 5.07 13.25 12.25
N TYR A 113 4.48 12.27 11.57
CA TYR A 113 3.13 12.39 11.01
C TYR A 113 2.04 11.76 11.88
N LYS A 114 2.42 11.18 13.05
CA LYS A 114 1.52 10.51 13.99
C LYS A 114 0.64 9.46 13.28
N LEU A 115 1.27 8.65 12.41
CA LEU A 115 0.55 7.74 11.52
C LEU A 115 -0.41 6.78 12.25
N PRO A 116 -0.06 6.18 13.40
CA PRO A 116 -0.96 5.27 14.13
C PRO A 116 -2.24 5.92 14.65
N GLU A 117 -2.26 7.25 14.78
CA GLU A 117 -3.48 7.99 15.13
C GLU A 117 -4.44 8.11 13.93
N ARG A 118 -3.94 7.95 12.70
CA ARG A 118 -4.68 8.12 11.44
C ARG A 118 -5.12 6.80 10.82
N CYS A 119 -4.20 5.87 10.66
CA CYS A 119 -4.39 4.64 9.91
C CYS A 119 -3.55 3.49 10.49
N GLU A 120 -3.66 2.30 9.94
CA GLU A 120 -2.77 1.19 10.26
C GLU A 120 -1.41 1.40 9.56
N VAL A 121 -0.32 1.06 10.25
CA VAL A 121 1.04 1.15 9.69
C VAL A 121 1.60 -0.25 9.50
N LEU A 122 2.15 -0.52 8.31
CA LEU A 122 2.70 -1.81 7.93
C LEU A 122 4.21 -1.71 7.71
N PHE A 123 4.98 -2.64 8.27
CA PHE A 123 6.38 -2.87 7.93
C PHE A 123 6.52 -4.19 7.18
N SER A 124 7.13 -4.13 5.99
CA SER A 124 7.36 -5.27 5.13
C SER A 124 8.84 -5.38 4.77
N PRO A 125 9.51 -6.53 4.96
CA PRO A 125 10.91 -6.67 4.58
C PRO A 125 11.06 -6.80 3.06
N ILE A 126 12.14 -6.22 2.50
CA ILE A 126 12.59 -6.55 1.13
C ILE A 126 13.20 -7.95 1.17
N MET A 127 12.59 -8.89 0.44
CA MET A 127 13.11 -10.26 0.32
C MET A 127 14.56 -10.25 -0.18
N GLY A 128 15.43 -11.01 0.53
CA GLY A 128 16.85 -11.12 0.20
C GLY A 128 17.74 -9.94 0.63
N ARG A 129 17.17 -8.84 1.17
CA ARG A 129 17.93 -7.72 1.74
C ARG A 129 17.75 -7.60 3.25
N GLN A 130 16.52 -7.61 3.73
CA GLN A 130 16.19 -7.55 5.16
C GLN A 130 15.70 -8.92 5.63
N ASP A 131 16.36 -9.48 6.65
CA ASP A 131 15.89 -10.72 7.30
C ASP A 131 14.54 -10.46 7.99
N PRO A 132 13.49 -11.23 7.66
CA PRO A 132 12.15 -11.03 8.24
C PRO A 132 12.10 -11.21 9.75
N THR A 133 12.86 -12.19 10.29
CA THR A 133 12.90 -12.48 11.73
C THR A 133 13.58 -11.34 12.47
N GLU A 134 14.66 -10.81 11.92
CA GLU A 134 15.36 -9.65 12.49
C GLU A 134 14.46 -8.43 12.53
N LEU A 135 13.75 -8.12 11.43
CA LEU A 135 12.81 -7.00 11.40
C LEU A 135 11.68 -7.17 12.44
N ALA A 136 11.10 -8.37 12.53
CA ALA A 136 10.06 -8.66 13.52
C ALA A 136 10.58 -8.46 14.95
N ASN A 137 11.80 -8.93 15.26
CA ASN A 137 12.42 -8.76 16.57
C ASN A 137 12.69 -7.28 16.90
N LYS A 138 13.11 -6.47 15.91
CA LYS A 138 13.29 -5.01 16.07
C LYS A 138 11.96 -4.32 16.40
N ILE A 139 10.89 -4.65 15.68
CA ILE A 139 9.55 -4.11 15.93
C ILE A 139 9.11 -4.41 17.37
N LEU A 140 9.31 -5.65 17.84
CA LEU A 140 8.95 -6.05 19.20
C LEU A 140 9.82 -5.35 20.26
N ARG A 141 11.13 -5.30 20.04
CA ARG A 141 12.09 -4.64 20.96
C ARG A 141 11.76 -3.17 21.13
N ASP A 142 11.46 -2.47 20.02
CA ASP A 142 11.20 -1.04 19.99
C ASP A 142 9.71 -0.71 20.29
N GLN A 143 8.88 -1.75 20.51
CA GLN A 143 7.45 -1.63 20.81
C GLN A 143 6.70 -0.72 19.82
N LEU A 144 7.03 -0.85 18.53
CA LEU A 144 6.44 -0.02 17.50
C LEU A 144 4.96 -0.36 17.28
N PRO A 145 4.09 0.65 17.18
CA PRO A 145 2.67 0.44 16.88
C PRO A 145 2.45 0.17 15.38
N VAL A 146 3.10 -0.87 14.87
CA VAL A 146 3.05 -1.28 13.46
C VAL A 146 2.69 -2.76 13.34
N ARG A 147 2.06 -3.13 12.22
CA ARG A 147 1.84 -4.53 11.84
C ARG A 147 2.96 -5.00 10.92
N PHE A 148 3.58 -6.12 11.26
CA PHE A 148 4.51 -6.81 10.38
C PHE A 148 3.75 -7.53 9.26
N GLN A 149 4.19 -7.38 8.01
CA GLN A 149 3.58 -8.02 6.85
C GLN A 149 4.63 -8.58 5.89
N MET A 150 4.48 -9.85 5.51
CA MET A 150 5.27 -10.46 4.45
C MET A 150 4.63 -10.18 3.08
N GLN A 151 5.46 -10.05 2.04
CA GLN A 151 5.00 -10.04 0.65
C GLN A 151 4.68 -11.48 0.23
N LEU A 152 3.44 -11.91 0.48
CA LEU A 152 3.03 -13.30 0.31
C LEU A 152 3.22 -13.81 -1.12
N HIS A 153 2.95 -12.97 -2.12
CA HIS A 153 3.17 -13.32 -3.53
C HIS A 153 4.63 -13.71 -3.81
N LYS A 154 5.60 -13.03 -3.19
CA LYS A 154 7.02 -13.38 -3.33
C LYS A 154 7.38 -14.69 -2.66
N ILE A 155 6.72 -15.03 -1.56
CA ILE A 155 6.92 -16.33 -0.90
C ILE A 155 6.36 -17.47 -1.74
N LEU A 156 5.19 -17.26 -2.36
CA LEU A 156 4.49 -18.29 -3.12
C LEU A 156 5.05 -18.46 -4.54
N TRP A 157 5.38 -17.36 -5.22
CA TRP A 157 5.69 -17.36 -6.66
C TRP A 157 7.03 -16.68 -7.01
N GLY A 158 7.81 -16.24 -6.00
CA GLY A 158 9.06 -15.53 -6.23
C GLY A 158 8.84 -14.21 -6.99
N ASP A 159 9.69 -13.93 -7.96
CA ASP A 159 9.60 -12.73 -8.81
C ASP A 159 8.85 -12.98 -10.12
N THR A 160 7.89 -13.92 -10.13
CA THR A 160 7.08 -14.21 -11.32
C THR A 160 6.17 -13.01 -11.63
N PRO A 161 6.28 -12.37 -12.82
CA PRO A 161 5.43 -11.23 -13.18
C PRO A 161 3.94 -11.60 -13.22
N GLY A 162 3.10 -10.71 -12.68
CA GLY A 162 1.63 -10.87 -12.70
C GLY A 162 1.07 -11.87 -11.67
N LYS A 163 1.89 -12.23 -10.66
CA LYS A 163 1.48 -13.09 -9.54
C LYS A 163 1.61 -12.34 -8.21
#